data_8489e8a47e3f4dcf73d6aa03f65929b4
#
_entry.id   8489e8a47e3f4dcf73d6aa03f65929b4
#
_cell.length_a   1.000
_cell.length_b   1.000
_cell.length_c   1.000
_cell.angle_alpha   90.00
_cell.angle_beta   90.00
_cell.angle_gamma   90.00
#
_symmetry.space_group_name_H-M   'P 1'
#
loop_
_entity.id
_entity.type
_entity.pdbx_description
1 polymer ?
#
loop_
_entity_poly.entity_id
_entity_poly.type
_entity_poly.pdbx_seq_one_letter_code
_entity_poly.pdbx_strand_id
1 'polypeptide(L)'
;SAKVVITEDANADKKVDWQDGAIAYRSIMNNPQGWEKVKDITAYRIAMNFGSQAQNPFLMTLDGIKKINLHTDGLGQGVLLKGYGSEGHDSGHLNYADIGKRIGGVEDFKTLIEKAKKYGAHLGIHVNASETYPESKYFNENILRKNPDGSYSYGWNWLDQGINIDAAYDLAHGRLARWEDLKNKLGEGLDFIYVDVWGNGQSGDNGAWATHVLAKEINKQGWRFAIEWGHGGEYDSTFHHWAADLTYGGYTNKGINSAITRFIRNHQKDAWVGDYRSYGGAADYPLLGGYSMKDFEGWQGRSDYNGYVTNLFAHDVMTKYFQHFTVSKWENGTPVTMTDNGSTYKWTPEMKVELVDAAGNKVVVTRKSNDVNSPQYRERTVTLNGRVIQDGSAYLTPWNWDANGKKLPTDKEKMYYFNTQAGATTWTLPSDWANSKVYLYKLTDQGKTEEKELTVKDGKITLDLLANQPYVLYRSKQTNPEMSWSEGMHIYDQGFNSGTLKHWTISGDASKAEIVKSQGANDMLRIQGNKEKVSLTQKLTGLKPNTKYAVYVGVDNR
;
A
#
# COMPACT_ATOMS: atom_id res chain seq x y z
N SER A 1 -20.05 30.55 4.78
CA SER A 1 -20.42 30.41 6.20
C SER A 1 -19.22 29.84 6.98
N ALA A 2 -18.98 30.36 8.17
CA ALA A 2 -17.98 29.86 9.10
C ALA A 2 -18.67 29.03 10.19
N LYS A 3 -17.98 27.99 10.69
CA LYS A 3 -18.38 27.23 11.86
C LYS A 3 -17.34 27.44 12.96
N VAL A 4 -17.79 27.65 14.18
CA VAL A 4 -16.95 27.76 15.36
C VAL A 4 -17.46 26.75 16.39
N VAL A 5 -16.55 26.02 16.98
CA VAL A 5 -16.85 25.08 18.08
C VAL A 5 -16.02 25.53 19.29
N ILE A 6 -16.67 25.71 20.41
CA ILE A 6 -16.04 25.98 21.70
C ILE A 6 -15.98 24.64 22.44
N THR A 7 -14.82 24.32 22.96
CA THR A 7 -14.59 23.08 23.71
C THR A 7 -13.91 23.36 25.04
N GLU A 8 -14.00 22.44 25.93
CA GLU A 8 -13.25 22.35 27.19
C GLU A 8 -12.25 21.18 27.10
N ASP A 9 -11.65 20.77 28.19
CA ASP A 9 -10.73 19.63 28.24
C ASP A 9 -11.43 18.35 27.75
N ALA A 10 -11.24 18.05 26.46
CA ALA A 10 -11.90 16.94 25.76
C ALA A 10 -11.17 15.60 25.91
N ASN A 11 -9.88 15.61 26.28
CA ASN A 11 -9.08 14.41 26.45
C ASN A 11 -8.74 14.08 27.91
N ALA A 12 -9.29 14.84 28.86
CA ALA A 12 -9.15 14.66 30.31
C ALA A 12 -7.69 14.69 30.81
N ASP A 13 -6.85 15.53 30.20
CA ASP A 13 -5.45 15.71 30.61
C ASP A 13 -5.25 16.89 31.58
N LYS A 14 -6.35 17.57 31.96
CA LYS A 14 -6.41 18.73 32.85
C LYS A 14 -5.81 20.00 32.24
N LYS A 15 -5.74 20.08 30.93
CA LYS A 15 -5.33 21.27 30.18
C LYS A 15 -6.39 21.55 29.12
N VAL A 16 -6.48 22.79 28.71
CA VAL A 16 -7.25 23.17 27.52
C VAL A 16 -6.26 23.72 26.52
N ASP A 17 -6.02 22.96 25.46
CA ASP A 17 -5.04 23.32 24.44
C ASP A 17 -5.51 22.97 23.02
N TRP A 18 -4.59 23.00 22.07
CA TRP A 18 -4.88 22.71 20.66
C TRP A 18 -5.45 21.29 20.42
N GLN A 19 -5.15 20.33 21.30
CA GLN A 19 -5.62 18.95 21.16
C GLN A 19 -7.13 18.86 21.35
N ASP A 20 -7.66 19.62 22.32
CA ASP A 20 -9.12 19.70 22.56
C ASP A 20 -9.83 20.32 21.36
N GLY A 21 -9.24 21.38 20.82
CA GLY A 21 -9.71 21.99 19.58
C GLY A 21 -9.67 21.01 18.39
N ALA A 22 -8.63 20.20 18.28
CA ALA A 22 -8.50 19.18 17.25
C ALA A 22 -9.55 18.06 17.40
N ILE A 23 -9.83 17.62 18.62
CA ILE A 23 -10.89 16.64 18.91
C ILE A 23 -12.26 17.22 18.50
N ALA A 24 -12.55 18.43 18.93
CA ALA A 24 -13.81 19.10 18.59
C ALA A 24 -13.96 19.35 17.09
N TYR A 25 -12.85 19.66 16.38
CA TYR A 25 -12.84 19.87 14.94
C TYR A 25 -13.29 18.64 14.15
N ARG A 26 -13.03 17.43 14.63
CA ARG A 26 -13.48 16.19 13.97
C ARG A 26 -15.00 16.15 13.77
N SER A 27 -15.79 16.84 14.61
CA SER A 27 -17.25 16.86 14.48
C SER A 27 -17.76 17.76 13.36
N ILE A 28 -16.93 18.67 12.84
CA ILE A 28 -17.30 19.65 11.82
C ILE A 28 -16.44 19.62 10.57
N MET A 29 -15.33 18.86 10.57
CA MET A 29 -14.42 18.76 9.43
C MET A 29 -15.07 17.96 8.28
N ASN A 30 -14.57 18.16 7.06
CA ASN A 30 -14.88 17.23 5.99
C ASN A 30 -14.18 15.89 6.24
N ASN A 31 -14.80 14.83 5.76
CA ASN A 31 -14.18 13.51 5.71
C ASN A 31 -13.91 13.17 4.23
N PRO A 32 -12.67 12.86 3.83
CA PRO A 32 -12.38 12.45 2.47
C PRO A 32 -13.22 11.24 2.07
N GLN A 33 -13.74 11.21 0.85
CA GLN A 33 -14.56 10.09 0.41
C GLN A 33 -13.80 8.77 0.53
N GLY A 34 -14.43 7.76 1.16
CA GLY A 34 -13.86 6.43 1.34
C GLY A 34 -12.79 6.32 2.43
N TRP A 35 -12.65 7.32 3.30
CA TRP A 35 -11.70 7.29 4.41
C TRP A 35 -11.87 6.08 5.33
N GLU A 36 -13.09 5.56 5.45
CA GLU A 36 -13.40 4.41 6.29
C GLU A 36 -12.66 3.14 5.87
N LYS A 37 -12.25 3.05 4.61
CA LYS A 37 -11.49 1.91 4.05
C LYS A 37 -10.00 1.97 4.37
N VAL A 38 -9.49 3.13 4.74
CA VAL A 38 -8.05 3.35 4.92
C VAL A 38 -7.46 2.34 5.92
N LYS A 39 -8.10 2.13 7.07
CA LYS A 39 -7.62 1.20 8.09
C LYS A 39 -7.54 -0.27 7.63
N ASP A 40 -8.31 -0.63 6.61
CA ASP A 40 -8.42 -2.02 6.14
C ASP A 40 -7.36 -2.36 5.09
N ILE A 41 -6.75 -1.36 4.46
CA ILE A 41 -5.78 -1.54 3.38
C ILE A 41 -4.36 -1.55 3.97
N THR A 42 -3.83 -2.73 4.20
CA THR A 42 -2.52 -2.89 4.84
C THR A 42 -1.40 -3.08 3.84
N ALA A 43 -1.56 -3.96 2.87
CA ALA A 43 -0.52 -4.34 1.92
C ALA A 43 -0.64 -3.55 0.62
N TYR A 44 -0.01 -2.38 0.56
CA TYR A 44 0.07 -1.59 -0.67
C TYR A 44 1.19 -2.07 -1.57
N ARG A 45 0.92 -2.11 -2.88
CA ARG A 45 1.92 -2.36 -3.91
C ARG A 45 1.59 -1.65 -5.22
N ILE A 46 2.60 -1.54 -6.06
CA ILE A 46 2.49 -1.05 -7.43
C ILE A 46 2.65 -2.24 -8.38
N ALA A 47 1.66 -2.47 -9.24
CA ALA A 47 1.78 -3.36 -10.38
C ALA A 47 2.08 -2.51 -11.62
N MET A 48 3.32 -2.59 -12.10
CA MET A 48 3.86 -1.71 -13.13
C MET A 48 3.80 -2.34 -14.51
N ASN A 49 3.35 -1.57 -15.48
CA ASN A 49 3.53 -1.87 -16.91
C ASN A 49 4.19 -0.68 -17.59
N PHE A 50 5.24 -0.91 -18.34
CA PHE A 50 6.05 0.11 -18.96
C PHE A 50 6.45 -0.29 -20.39
N GLY A 51 6.36 0.65 -21.31
CA GLY A 51 6.91 0.48 -22.65
C GLY A 51 6.33 -0.69 -23.45
N SER A 52 5.05 -0.95 -23.36
CA SER A 52 4.36 -2.05 -24.07
C SER A 52 4.87 -3.46 -23.74
N GLN A 53 5.61 -3.63 -22.66
CA GLN A 53 6.29 -4.89 -22.32
C GLN A 53 5.39 -5.90 -21.59
N ALA A 54 4.20 -5.49 -21.15
CA ALA A 54 3.25 -6.36 -20.46
C ALA A 54 3.87 -7.12 -19.26
N GLN A 55 4.60 -6.40 -18.40
CA GLN A 55 5.24 -7.00 -17.22
C GLN A 55 4.23 -7.57 -16.24
N ASN A 56 3.11 -6.87 -16.05
CA ASN A 56 2.04 -7.25 -15.12
C ASN A 56 0.67 -7.23 -15.82
N PRO A 57 0.35 -8.21 -16.66
CA PRO A 57 -0.99 -8.38 -17.17
C PRO A 57 -2.02 -8.46 -16.03
N PHE A 58 -3.25 -8.03 -16.29
CA PHE A 58 -4.27 -7.94 -15.24
C PHE A 58 -4.50 -9.27 -14.51
N LEU A 59 -4.56 -10.38 -15.23
CA LEU A 59 -4.78 -11.69 -14.60
C LEU A 59 -3.55 -12.22 -13.84
N MET A 60 -2.35 -11.79 -14.24
CA MET A 60 -1.11 -12.05 -13.46
C MET A 60 -1.09 -11.24 -12.16
N THR A 61 -1.59 -10.01 -12.20
CA THR A 61 -1.75 -9.16 -11.01
C THR A 61 -2.70 -9.83 -10.00
N LEU A 62 -3.72 -10.53 -10.48
CA LEU A 62 -4.61 -11.32 -9.63
C LEU A 62 -3.87 -12.45 -8.89
N ASP A 63 -2.95 -13.15 -9.54
CA ASP A 63 -2.11 -14.15 -8.89
C ASP A 63 -1.23 -13.54 -7.80
N GLY A 64 -0.68 -12.37 -8.03
CA GLY A 64 0.05 -11.61 -7.01
C GLY A 64 -0.81 -11.27 -5.80
N ILE A 65 -2.07 -10.90 -6.00
CA ILE A 65 -3.05 -10.66 -4.92
C ILE A 65 -3.27 -11.94 -4.09
N LYS A 66 -3.44 -13.07 -4.74
CA LYS A 66 -3.62 -14.37 -4.08
C LYS A 66 -2.39 -14.79 -3.29
N LYS A 67 -1.20 -14.58 -3.84
CA LYS A 67 0.08 -14.85 -3.18
C LYS A 67 0.23 -14.03 -1.89
N ILE A 68 -0.05 -12.73 -1.95
CA ILE A 68 0.00 -11.84 -0.77
C ILE A 68 -1.08 -12.21 0.23
N ASN A 69 -2.28 -12.58 -0.21
CA ASN A 69 -3.34 -13.05 0.68
C ASN A 69 -2.88 -14.25 1.51
N LEU A 70 -2.25 -15.24 0.89
CA LEU A 70 -1.66 -16.39 1.60
C LEU A 70 -0.55 -15.95 2.56
N HIS A 71 0.38 -15.13 2.10
CA HIS A 71 1.56 -14.73 2.86
C HIS A 71 1.23 -13.86 4.08
N THR A 72 0.14 -13.13 4.01
CA THR A 72 -0.31 -12.22 5.07
C THR A 72 -1.46 -12.77 5.90
N ASP A 73 -1.90 -13.99 5.61
CA ASP A 73 -3.08 -14.56 6.25
C ASP A 73 -4.30 -13.62 6.16
N GLY A 74 -4.51 -13.06 4.98
CA GLY A 74 -5.72 -12.32 4.66
C GLY A 74 -5.73 -10.84 5.03
N LEU A 75 -4.59 -10.17 5.11
CA LEU A 75 -4.58 -8.71 5.22
C LEU A 75 -5.15 -8.06 3.95
N GLY A 76 -5.90 -6.96 4.13
CA GLY A 76 -6.40 -6.16 3.02
C GLY A 76 -5.28 -5.56 2.18
N GLN A 77 -5.52 -5.39 0.89
CA GLN A 77 -4.51 -4.96 -0.09
C GLN A 77 -4.95 -3.71 -0.84
N GLY A 78 -3.99 -2.85 -1.15
CA GLY A 78 -4.14 -1.77 -2.11
C GLY A 78 -3.20 -1.99 -3.29
N VAL A 79 -3.73 -2.08 -4.50
CA VAL A 79 -2.93 -2.33 -5.70
C VAL A 79 -3.06 -1.14 -6.64
N LEU A 80 -1.96 -0.43 -6.83
CA LEU A 80 -1.86 0.66 -7.80
C LEU A 80 -1.41 0.09 -9.15
N LEU A 81 -2.33 0.08 -10.12
CA LEU A 81 -2.04 -0.34 -11.49
C LEU A 81 -1.38 0.83 -12.23
N LYS A 82 -0.07 0.87 -12.22
CA LYS A 82 0.72 1.89 -12.89
C LYS A 82 1.01 1.44 -14.32
N GLY A 83 0.53 2.21 -15.28
CA GLY A 83 0.58 1.80 -16.68
C GLY A 83 -0.54 0.85 -17.10
N TYR A 84 -1.74 1.04 -16.53
CA TYR A 84 -2.94 0.26 -16.86
C TYR A 84 -3.48 0.52 -18.26
N GLY A 85 -3.14 1.64 -18.86
CA GLY A 85 -3.73 2.15 -20.09
C GLY A 85 -2.69 2.41 -21.18
N SER A 86 -3.20 2.58 -22.39
CA SER A 86 -2.40 2.84 -23.59
C SER A 86 -1.26 1.82 -23.77
N GLU A 87 -0.02 2.26 -23.89
CA GLU A 87 1.18 1.42 -24.03
C GLU A 87 1.97 1.29 -22.71
N GLY A 88 1.35 1.60 -21.58
CA GLY A 88 1.96 1.50 -20.28
C GLY A 88 2.15 2.85 -19.58
N HIS A 89 3.00 2.88 -18.56
CA HIS A 89 3.26 4.07 -17.78
C HIS A 89 3.81 5.21 -18.65
N ASP A 90 3.28 6.41 -18.42
CA ASP A 90 3.63 7.63 -19.12
C ASP A 90 3.43 7.54 -20.65
N SER A 91 2.31 6.96 -21.08
CA SER A 91 1.86 7.02 -22.46
C SER A 91 0.38 7.38 -22.53
N GLY A 92 -0.04 8.08 -23.60
CA GLY A 92 -1.43 8.40 -23.90
C GLY A 92 -2.16 9.19 -22.82
N HIS A 93 -1.47 10.02 -22.06
CA HIS A 93 -2.08 10.81 -20.99
C HIS A 93 -3.28 11.63 -21.47
N LEU A 94 -4.24 11.81 -20.58
CA LEU A 94 -5.60 12.29 -20.74
C LEU A 94 -6.58 11.27 -21.34
N ASN A 95 -6.11 10.18 -21.91
CA ASN A 95 -6.96 9.12 -22.46
C ASN A 95 -7.23 8.05 -21.38
N TYR A 96 -7.96 8.41 -20.33
CA TYR A 96 -8.16 7.57 -19.14
C TYR A 96 -8.84 6.23 -19.43
N ALA A 97 -9.69 6.17 -20.44
CA ALA A 97 -10.46 4.98 -20.79
C ALA A 97 -9.78 4.08 -21.84
N ASP A 98 -8.54 4.36 -22.22
CA ASP A 98 -7.79 3.52 -23.13
C ASP A 98 -7.08 2.40 -22.36
N ILE A 99 -7.83 1.36 -22.05
CA ILE A 99 -7.31 0.21 -21.29
C ILE A 99 -6.31 -0.57 -22.12
N GLY A 100 -5.17 -0.90 -21.51
CA GLY A 100 -4.06 -1.58 -22.17
C GLY A 100 -4.44 -2.94 -22.75
N LYS A 101 -4.42 -3.06 -24.08
CA LYS A 101 -4.80 -4.29 -24.79
C LYS A 101 -3.78 -5.41 -24.58
N ARG A 102 -2.48 -5.08 -24.54
CA ARG A 102 -1.39 -6.04 -24.37
C ARG A 102 -1.40 -6.71 -23.00
N ILE A 103 -1.99 -6.08 -22.01
CA ILE A 103 -2.09 -6.58 -20.63
C ILE A 103 -3.44 -7.20 -20.31
N GLY A 104 -4.30 -7.37 -21.32
CA GLY A 104 -5.55 -8.10 -21.21
C GLY A 104 -6.80 -7.32 -21.59
N GLY A 105 -6.71 -6.01 -21.77
CA GLY A 105 -7.83 -5.16 -22.16
C GLY A 105 -8.92 -5.03 -21.09
N VAL A 106 -10.06 -4.51 -21.51
CA VAL A 106 -11.20 -4.23 -20.62
C VAL A 106 -11.74 -5.49 -19.95
N GLU A 107 -11.84 -6.61 -20.68
CA GLU A 107 -12.41 -7.86 -20.15
C GLU A 107 -11.58 -8.39 -18.97
N ASP A 108 -10.27 -8.49 -19.14
CA ASP A 108 -9.38 -8.99 -18.09
C ASP A 108 -9.29 -8.02 -16.92
N PHE A 109 -9.33 -6.71 -17.18
CA PHE A 109 -9.39 -5.72 -16.09
C PHE A 109 -10.66 -5.86 -15.27
N LYS A 110 -11.82 -6.02 -15.91
CA LYS A 110 -13.09 -6.26 -15.21
C LYS A 110 -13.07 -7.56 -14.42
N THR A 111 -12.47 -8.60 -14.95
CA THR A 111 -12.27 -9.87 -14.23
C THR A 111 -11.38 -9.68 -13.01
N LEU A 112 -10.26 -8.96 -13.14
CA LEU A 112 -9.42 -8.61 -12.01
C LEU A 112 -10.20 -7.84 -10.93
N ILE A 113 -10.95 -6.81 -11.31
CA ILE A 113 -11.76 -6.02 -10.38
C ILE A 113 -12.74 -6.91 -9.61
N GLU A 114 -13.45 -7.79 -10.29
CA GLU A 114 -14.43 -8.69 -9.68
C GLU A 114 -13.76 -9.70 -8.72
N LYS A 115 -12.73 -10.38 -9.18
CA LYS A 115 -12.07 -11.44 -8.43
C LYS A 115 -11.25 -10.93 -7.24
N ALA A 116 -10.67 -9.75 -7.36
CA ALA A 116 -9.87 -9.13 -6.32
C ALA A 116 -10.67 -8.84 -5.03
N LYS A 117 -11.97 -8.60 -5.14
CA LYS A 117 -12.85 -8.32 -4.00
C LYS A 117 -12.84 -9.42 -2.94
N LYS A 118 -12.77 -10.67 -3.37
CA LYS A 118 -12.73 -11.84 -2.48
C LYS A 118 -11.54 -11.77 -1.50
N TYR A 119 -10.47 -11.12 -1.90
CA TYR A 119 -9.23 -11.02 -1.12
C TYR A 119 -9.07 -9.67 -0.41
N GLY A 120 -10.13 -8.85 -0.39
CA GLY A 120 -10.06 -7.49 0.17
C GLY A 120 -9.04 -6.61 -0.54
N ALA A 121 -8.84 -6.82 -1.85
CA ALA A 121 -7.94 -6.02 -2.65
C ALA A 121 -8.66 -4.84 -3.29
N HIS A 122 -8.21 -3.66 -2.95
CA HIS A 122 -8.68 -2.37 -3.46
C HIS A 122 -7.78 -1.95 -4.62
N LEU A 123 -8.35 -1.91 -5.83
CA LEU A 123 -7.62 -1.57 -7.03
C LEU A 123 -7.70 -0.08 -7.32
N GLY A 124 -6.59 0.52 -7.65
CA GLY A 124 -6.50 1.88 -8.16
C GLY A 124 -5.70 1.95 -9.44
N ILE A 125 -5.84 3.06 -10.14
CA ILE A 125 -5.06 3.35 -11.34
C ILE A 125 -4.22 4.60 -11.15
N HIS A 126 -3.06 4.61 -11.77
CA HIS A 126 -2.20 5.76 -11.87
C HIS A 126 -2.55 6.55 -13.13
N VAL A 127 -2.86 7.81 -12.96
CA VAL A 127 -3.14 8.73 -14.06
C VAL A 127 -2.30 9.99 -13.92
N ASN A 128 -2.09 10.69 -15.03
CA ASN A 128 -1.56 12.04 -15.06
C ASN A 128 -2.64 12.97 -15.66
N ALA A 129 -3.00 14.00 -14.94
CA ALA A 129 -4.00 15.00 -15.35
C ALA A 129 -3.36 16.37 -15.64
N SER A 130 -2.02 16.43 -15.69
CA SER A 130 -1.22 17.66 -15.84
C SER A 130 -0.43 17.71 -17.14
N GLU A 131 -0.31 16.58 -17.83
CA GLU A 131 0.50 16.46 -19.04
C GLU A 131 -0.26 15.71 -20.13
N THR A 132 0.17 15.87 -21.37
CA THR A 132 -0.29 15.07 -22.49
C THR A 132 0.88 14.68 -23.40
N TYR A 133 0.68 13.64 -24.19
CA TYR A 133 1.64 13.15 -25.18
C TYR A 133 1.03 13.18 -26.59
N PRO A 134 1.86 13.30 -27.63
CA PRO A 134 1.38 13.38 -29.01
C PRO A 134 0.47 12.22 -29.45
N GLU A 135 0.67 11.01 -28.90
CA GLU A 135 -0.13 9.83 -29.23
C GLU A 135 -1.51 9.80 -28.56
N SER A 136 -1.78 10.70 -27.62
CA SER A 136 -3.10 10.78 -27.01
C SER A 136 -4.13 11.35 -27.99
N LYS A 137 -5.31 10.71 -28.07
CA LYS A 137 -6.42 11.22 -28.90
C LYS A 137 -6.94 12.58 -28.47
N TYR A 138 -6.58 13.04 -27.27
CA TYR A 138 -6.94 14.35 -26.73
C TYR A 138 -5.85 15.40 -26.93
N PHE A 139 -4.74 15.02 -27.56
CA PHE A 139 -3.67 15.95 -27.87
C PHE A 139 -4.17 17.00 -28.90
N ASN A 140 -4.11 18.26 -28.52
CA ASN A 140 -4.42 19.37 -29.40
C ASN A 140 -3.72 20.66 -28.93
N GLU A 141 -3.52 21.59 -29.84
CA GLU A 141 -2.77 22.80 -29.58
C GLU A 141 -3.40 23.69 -28.49
N ASN A 142 -4.72 23.67 -28.35
CA ASN A 142 -5.43 24.52 -27.39
C ASN A 142 -5.28 24.06 -25.93
N ILE A 143 -5.01 22.78 -25.71
CA ILE A 143 -4.82 22.26 -24.37
C ILE A 143 -3.38 22.44 -23.88
N LEU A 144 -2.43 22.65 -24.79
CA LEU A 144 -1.01 22.75 -24.45
C LEU A 144 -0.69 24.05 -23.74
N ARG A 145 0.03 23.95 -22.64
CA ARG A 145 0.53 25.13 -21.93
C ARG A 145 1.76 25.70 -22.64
N LYS A 146 1.77 27.01 -22.82
CA LYS A 146 2.89 27.72 -23.40
C LYS A 146 3.54 28.66 -22.39
N ASN A 147 4.84 28.76 -22.51
CA ASN A 147 5.63 29.77 -21.82
C ASN A 147 5.37 31.16 -22.38
N PRO A 148 5.77 32.26 -21.69
CA PRO A 148 5.58 33.61 -22.19
C PRO A 148 6.23 33.90 -23.55
N ASP A 149 7.28 33.16 -23.91
CA ASP A 149 7.97 33.27 -25.20
C ASP A 149 7.29 32.45 -26.33
N GLY A 150 6.17 31.80 -26.03
CA GLY A 150 5.42 30.98 -26.98
C GLY A 150 5.92 29.53 -27.13
N SER A 151 7.00 29.16 -26.47
CA SER A 151 7.46 27.75 -26.43
C SER A 151 6.54 26.90 -25.60
N TYR A 152 6.54 25.58 -25.83
CA TYR A 152 5.78 24.64 -25.00
C TYR A 152 6.39 24.51 -23.59
N SER A 153 5.53 24.36 -22.59
CA SER A 153 5.93 23.98 -21.25
C SER A 153 6.14 22.46 -21.21
N TYR A 154 7.38 22.01 -21.38
CA TYR A 154 7.71 20.59 -21.39
C TYR A 154 7.63 19.99 -19.99
N GLY A 155 7.01 18.81 -19.91
CA GLY A 155 6.91 18.00 -18.72
C GLY A 155 7.94 16.87 -18.70
N TRP A 156 7.57 15.74 -18.10
CA TRP A 156 8.43 14.59 -17.97
C TRP A 156 8.61 13.84 -19.31
N ASN A 157 9.73 13.16 -19.48
CA ASN A 157 10.04 12.43 -20.70
C ASN A 157 10.62 11.03 -20.39
N TRP A 158 9.79 10.03 -20.29
CA TRP A 158 10.22 8.65 -20.16
C TRP A 158 10.33 7.94 -21.52
N LEU A 159 9.20 7.75 -22.17
CA LEU A 159 9.11 7.11 -23.49
C LEU A 159 9.01 8.16 -24.61
N ASP A 160 8.30 9.22 -24.34
CA ASP A 160 8.12 10.36 -25.24
C ASP A 160 8.14 11.65 -24.42
N GLN A 161 8.15 12.79 -25.11
CA GLN A 161 8.16 14.10 -24.46
C GLN A 161 6.74 14.51 -24.06
N GLY A 162 6.49 14.55 -22.76
CA GLY A 162 5.27 15.13 -22.20
C GLY A 162 5.26 16.64 -22.34
N ILE A 163 4.09 17.20 -22.57
CA ILE A 163 3.85 18.64 -22.58
C ILE A 163 2.81 18.96 -21.51
N ASN A 164 3.12 19.91 -20.64
CA ASN A 164 2.18 20.37 -19.63
C ASN A 164 0.94 20.96 -20.30
N ILE A 165 -0.22 20.72 -19.68
CA ILE A 165 -1.49 21.24 -20.19
C ILE A 165 -1.96 22.44 -19.39
N ASP A 166 -2.88 23.19 -19.94
CA ASP A 166 -3.68 24.16 -19.21
C ASP A 166 -4.82 23.43 -18.50
N ALA A 167 -4.68 23.22 -17.20
CA ALA A 167 -5.64 22.47 -16.40
C ALA A 167 -7.03 23.16 -16.35
N ALA A 168 -7.09 24.48 -16.46
CA ALA A 168 -8.36 25.20 -16.50
C ALA A 168 -9.07 25.00 -17.84
N TYR A 169 -8.31 24.99 -18.94
CA TYR A 169 -8.85 24.67 -20.26
C TYR A 169 -9.39 23.23 -20.28
N ASP A 170 -8.63 22.28 -19.75
CA ASP A 170 -9.03 20.88 -19.69
C ASP A 170 -10.31 20.67 -18.88
N LEU A 171 -10.40 21.32 -17.72
CA LEU A 171 -11.62 21.31 -16.90
C LEU A 171 -12.86 21.75 -17.71
N ALA A 172 -12.71 22.82 -18.51
CA ALA A 172 -13.81 23.38 -19.29
C ALA A 172 -14.15 22.58 -20.55
N HIS A 173 -13.24 21.70 -21.03
CA HIS A 173 -13.34 21.06 -22.34
C HIS A 173 -13.33 19.53 -22.29
N GLY A 174 -13.94 18.94 -21.28
CA GLY A 174 -14.28 17.51 -21.29
C GLY A 174 -13.56 16.62 -20.31
N ARG A 175 -12.82 17.15 -19.34
CA ARG A 175 -12.16 16.33 -18.31
C ARG A 175 -13.15 15.43 -17.56
N LEU A 176 -14.28 15.95 -17.12
CA LEU A 176 -15.32 15.17 -16.45
C LEU A 176 -15.85 14.04 -17.36
N ALA A 177 -16.07 14.31 -18.64
CA ALA A 177 -16.57 13.30 -19.57
C ALA A 177 -15.56 12.15 -19.76
N ARG A 178 -14.27 12.39 -19.64
CA ARG A 178 -13.24 11.34 -19.70
C ARG A 178 -13.25 10.45 -18.48
N TRP A 179 -13.53 10.99 -17.29
CA TRP A 179 -13.76 10.17 -16.08
C TRP A 179 -15.02 9.32 -16.21
N GLU A 180 -16.10 9.91 -16.73
CA GLU A 180 -17.36 9.20 -16.98
C GLU A 180 -17.20 8.07 -18.01
N ASP A 181 -16.41 8.29 -19.07
CA ASP A 181 -16.10 7.27 -20.08
C ASP A 181 -15.34 6.08 -19.45
N LEU A 182 -14.37 6.34 -18.60
CA LEU A 182 -13.66 5.31 -17.84
C LEU A 182 -14.62 4.52 -16.95
N LYS A 183 -15.48 5.22 -16.20
CA LYS A 183 -16.50 4.60 -15.33
C LYS A 183 -17.46 3.73 -16.13
N ASN A 184 -17.96 4.22 -17.24
CA ASN A 184 -18.86 3.47 -18.11
C ASN A 184 -18.20 2.22 -18.67
N LYS A 185 -16.91 2.29 -19.00
CA LYS A 185 -16.16 1.17 -19.55
C LYS A 185 -15.86 0.09 -18.55
N LEU A 186 -15.46 0.45 -17.33
CA LEU A 186 -15.08 -0.51 -16.27
C LEU A 186 -16.25 -0.94 -15.39
N GLY A 187 -17.30 -0.13 -15.26
CA GLY A 187 -18.38 -0.38 -14.32
C GLY A 187 -17.97 -0.09 -12.87
N GLU A 188 -18.56 -0.83 -11.95
CA GLU A 188 -18.31 -0.69 -10.52
C GLU A 188 -17.07 -1.49 -10.08
N GLY A 189 -16.42 -1.05 -8.99
CA GLY A 189 -15.42 -1.84 -8.26
C GLY A 189 -14.00 -1.33 -8.32
N LEU A 190 -13.65 -0.42 -9.24
CA LEU A 190 -12.41 0.35 -9.11
C LEU A 190 -12.52 1.23 -7.87
N ASP A 191 -11.47 1.24 -7.03
CA ASP A 191 -11.57 1.89 -5.72
C ASP A 191 -10.98 3.30 -5.69
N PHE A 192 -9.80 3.51 -6.29
CA PHE A 192 -9.12 4.81 -6.19
C PHE A 192 -8.41 5.23 -7.46
N ILE A 193 -8.24 6.53 -7.60
CA ILE A 193 -7.43 7.16 -8.64
C ILE A 193 -6.25 7.85 -7.97
N TYR A 194 -5.03 7.45 -8.34
CA TYR A 194 -3.80 8.13 -7.97
C TYR A 194 -3.41 9.09 -9.09
N VAL A 195 -3.41 10.38 -8.77
CA VAL A 195 -3.07 11.44 -9.73
C VAL A 195 -1.62 11.85 -9.53
N ASP A 196 -0.81 11.50 -10.53
CA ASP A 196 0.62 11.82 -10.58
C ASP A 196 0.85 13.25 -11.04
N VAL A 197 1.95 13.86 -10.65
CA VAL A 197 2.43 15.20 -11.05
C VAL A 197 1.51 16.37 -10.64
N TRP A 198 0.24 16.15 -10.41
CA TRP A 198 -0.72 17.19 -10.04
C TRP A 198 -0.31 17.91 -8.74
N GLY A 199 -0.43 19.24 -8.76
CA GLY A 199 -0.10 20.10 -7.62
C GLY A 199 1.30 20.72 -7.67
N ASN A 200 2.11 20.39 -8.68
CA ASN A 200 3.43 21.01 -8.87
C ASN A 200 3.40 22.42 -9.47
N GLY A 201 2.24 22.85 -9.95
CA GLY A 201 2.02 24.18 -10.52
C GLY A 201 2.36 24.33 -12.01
N GLN A 202 2.96 23.32 -12.63
CA GLN A 202 3.40 23.38 -14.03
C GLN A 202 2.23 23.51 -15.02
N SER A 203 1.07 23.02 -14.65
CA SER A 203 -0.16 23.09 -15.47
C SER A 203 -1.22 24.04 -14.89
N GLY A 204 -0.82 24.94 -13.99
CA GLY A 204 -1.76 25.81 -13.29
C GLY A 204 -2.59 25.08 -12.24
N ASP A 205 -2.10 23.97 -11.76
CA ASP A 205 -2.77 22.99 -10.91
C ASP A 205 -2.39 23.07 -9.42
N ASN A 206 -1.63 24.10 -9.03
CA ASN A 206 -1.13 24.28 -7.66
C ASN A 206 -2.13 24.92 -6.68
N GLY A 207 -3.31 25.28 -7.15
CA GLY A 207 -4.35 25.88 -6.34
C GLY A 207 -5.23 24.85 -5.63
N ALA A 208 -5.58 25.11 -4.37
CA ALA A 208 -6.48 24.25 -3.62
C ALA A 208 -7.85 24.09 -4.31
N TRP A 209 -8.36 25.14 -4.94
CA TRP A 209 -9.61 25.08 -5.70
C TRP A 209 -9.54 24.10 -6.88
N ALA A 210 -8.48 24.18 -7.68
CA ALA A 210 -8.31 23.31 -8.84
C ALA A 210 -8.21 21.83 -8.42
N THR A 211 -7.49 21.55 -7.35
CA THR A 211 -7.37 20.21 -6.77
C THR A 211 -8.70 19.70 -6.22
N HIS A 212 -9.43 20.56 -5.52
CA HIS A 212 -10.74 20.20 -4.98
C HIS A 212 -11.77 19.87 -6.08
N VAL A 213 -11.76 20.62 -7.18
CA VAL A 213 -12.63 20.33 -8.33
C VAL A 213 -12.26 19.01 -8.99
N LEU A 214 -10.97 18.73 -9.19
CA LEU A 214 -10.51 17.44 -9.72
C LEU A 214 -10.94 16.28 -8.80
N ALA A 215 -10.72 16.42 -7.50
CA ALA A 215 -11.13 15.41 -6.52
C ALA A 215 -12.64 15.16 -6.56
N LYS A 216 -13.46 16.22 -6.69
CA LYS A 216 -14.92 16.06 -6.82
C LYS A 216 -15.33 15.31 -8.09
N GLU A 217 -14.68 15.57 -9.22
CA GLU A 217 -14.95 14.82 -10.46
C GLU A 217 -14.67 13.33 -10.29
N ILE A 218 -13.56 13.00 -9.64
CA ILE A 218 -13.15 11.62 -9.34
C ILE A 218 -14.10 10.98 -8.32
N ASN A 219 -14.38 11.68 -7.24
CA ASN A 219 -15.29 11.21 -6.18
C ASN A 219 -16.71 10.99 -6.69
N LYS A 220 -17.20 11.79 -7.66
CA LYS A 220 -18.50 11.61 -8.31
C LYS A 220 -18.64 10.24 -8.98
N GLN A 221 -17.52 9.66 -9.44
CA GLN A 221 -17.52 8.32 -10.01
C GLN A 221 -17.52 7.19 -8.96
N GLY A 222 -17.47 7.53 -7.68
CA GLY A 222 -17.39 6.57 -6.57
C GLY A 222 -15.96 6.22 -6.16
N TRP A 223 -14.95 6.85 -6.72
CA TRP A 223 -13.55 6.56 -6.46
C TRP A 223 -12.97 7.46 -5.37
N ARG A 224 -12.07 6.89 -4.56
CA ARG A 224 -11.24 7.66 -3.63
C ARG A 224 -10.16 8.43 -4.41
N PHE A 225 -9.79 9.57 -3.88
CA PHE A 225 -8.75 10.42 -4.45
C PHE A 225 -7.41 10.18 -3.74
N ALA A 226 -6.37 9.91 -4.52
CA ALA A 226 -4.99 9.82 -4.08
C ALA A 226 -4.12 10.76 -4.92
N ILE A 227 -3.03 11.28 -4.37
CA ILE A 227 -2.25 12.34 -5.01
C ILE A 227 -0.77 12.20 -4.73
N GLU A 228 0.06 12.57 -5.69
CA GLU A 228 1.50 12.63 -5.52
C GLU A 228 1.94 13.83 -4.68
N TRP A 229 1.47 15.03 -5.02
CA TRP A 229 1.85 16.29 -4.39
C TRP A 229 0.77 16.78 -3.42
N GLY A 230 1.08 16.83 -2.15
CA GLY A 230 0.04 16.86 -1.13
C GLY A 230 -0.58 18.18 -0.77
N HIS A 231 0.04 19.33 -1.04
CA HIS A 231 -0.45 20.49 -0.36
C HIS A 231 -1.86 20.96 -0.79
N GLY A 232 -2.26 20.77 -2.06
CA GLY A 232 -3.61 21.07 -2.52
C GLY A 232 -4.58 19.92 -2.25
N GLY A 233 -4.10 18.71 -2.04
CA GLY A 233 -4.89 17.49 -1.94
C GLY A 233 -5.20 17.00 -0.53
N GLU A 234 -4.66 17.65 0.49
CA GLU A 234 -4.84 17.23 1.89
C GLU A 234 -6.31 17.16 2.30
N TYR A 235 -7.12 18.07 1.80
CA TYR A 235 -8.54 18.14 2.14
C TYR A 235 -9.36 16.95 1.61
N ASP A 236 -9.09 16.48 0.40
CA ASP A 236 -9.93 15.52 -0.32
C ASP A 236 -9.35 14.11 -0.42
N SER A 237 -8.05 13.96 -0.24
CA SER A 237 -7.38 12.68 -0.50
C SER A 237 -7.37 11.75 0.71
N THR A 238 -7.31 10.45 0.41
CA THR A 238 -7.08 9.40 1.40
C THR A 238 -5.65 8.86 1.36
N PHE A 239 -4.88 9.22 0.34
CA PHE A 239 -3.48 8.84 0.19
C PHE A 239 -2.67 10.00 -0.38
N HIS A 240 -1.53 10.28 0.22
CA HIS A 240 -0.55 11.26 -0.24
C HIS A 240 0.80 10.57 -0.45
N HIS A 241 1.46 10.93 -1.53
CA HIS A 241 2.79 10.42 -1.80
C HIS A 241 3.87 11.33 -1.18
N TRP A 242 4.33 12.34 -1.90
CA TRP A 242 5.51 13.11 -1.50
C TRP A 242 5.27 14.16 -0.43
N ALA A 243 4.24 14.94 -0.57
CA ALA A 243 4.00 16.04 0.36
C ALA A 243 3.30 15.63 1.66
N ALA A 244 3.16 14.34 1.84
CA ALA A 244 2.89 13.77 3.15
C ALA A 244 4.09 13.85 4.09
N ASP A 245 5.25 14.06 3.54
CA ASP A 245 6.51 14.12 4.21
C ASP A 245 6.69 15.48 4.90
N LEU A 246 7.03 15.46 6.18
CA LEU A 246 7.38 16.66 6.95
C LEU A 246 8.56 17.43 6.36
N THR A 247 9.36 16.76 5.56
CA THR A 247 10.60 17.30 5.03
C THR A 247 10.49 17.87 3.66
N TYR A 248 9.46 17.55 2.93
CA TYR A 248 9.25 18.11 1.62
C TYR A 248 8.91 19.61 1.73
N GLY A 249 9.92 20.44 1.48
CA GLY A 249 9.82 21.89 1.70
C GLY A 249 10.22 22.35 3.10
N GLY A 250 10.98 21.53 3.81
CA GLY A 250 11.56 21.81 5.13
C GLY A 250 10.75 21.26 6.29
N TYR A 251 11.40 21.14 7.44
CA TYR A 251 10.81 20.65 8.70
C TYR A 251 9.81 21.65 9.28
N THR A 252 8.73 21.85 8.61
CA THR A 252 7.63 22.66 9.10
C THR A 252 6.43 21.74 9.33
N ASN A 253 5.50 22.16 10.19
CA ASN A 253 4.25 21.44 10.42
C ASN A 253 3.35 21.52 9.19
N LYS A 254 3.82 20.93 8.09
CA LYS A 254 3.12 20.85 6.81
C LYS A 254 2.73 19.42 6.50
N GLY A 255 1.72 19.32 5.67
CA GLY A 255 1.28 18.04 5.15
C GLY A 255 0.72 17.10 6.20
N ILE A 256 0.44 15.91 5.76
CA ILE A 256 -0.26 14.88 6.56
C ILE A 256 0.58 14.36 7.73
N ASN A 257 1.89 14.45 7.67
CA ASN A 257 2.77 14.00 8.75
C ASN A 257 3.02 15.06 9.82
N SER A 258 2.44 16.25 9.69
CA SER A 258 2.46 17.22 10.81
C SER A 258 1.73 16.65 12.03
N ALA A 259 2.17 17.05 13.23
CA ALA A 259 1.52 16.63 14.46
C ALA A 259 0.01 16.91 14.45
N ILE A 260 -0.39 18.06 13.94
CA ILE A 260 -1.79 18.48 13.90
C ILE A 260 -2.60 17.57 12.96
N THR A 261 -2.13 17.35 11.74
CA THR A 261 -2.84 16.50 10.77
C THR A 261 -2.87 15.05 11.24
N ARG A 262 -1.75 14.54 11.79
CA ARG A 262 -1.72 13.18 12.40
C ARG A 262 -2.67 13.05 13.57
N PHE A 263 -2.74 14.05 14.41
CA PHE A 263 -3.69 14.04 15.52
C PHE A 263 -5.13 13.97 15.01
N ILE A 264 -5.50 14.84 14.08
CA ILE A 264 -6.87 14.95 13.59
C ILE A 264 -7.27 13.77 12.69
N ARG A 265 -6.39 13.34 11.78
CA ARG A 265 -6.73 12.52 10.61
C ARG A 265 -5.90 11.25 10.43
N ASN A 266 -5.14 10.80 11.41
CA ASN A 266 -4.32 9.60 11.25
C ASN A 266 -5.12 8.37 10.77
N HIS A 267 -6.36 8.24 11.21
CA HIS A 267 -7.28 7.16 10.83
C HIS A 267 -7.93 7.31 9.44
N GLN A 268 -7.69 8.43 8.76
CA GLN A 268 -8.34 8.75 7.48
C GLN A 268 -7.39 8.80 6.29
N LYS A 269 -6.08 8.81 6.54
CA LYS A 269 -5.10 9.08 5.49
C LYS A 269 -3.89 8.17 5.59
N ASP A 270 -3.46 7.72 4.44
CA ASP A 270 -2.17 7.08 4.25
C ASP A 270 -1.15 8.07 3.69
N ALA A 271 0.08 7.91 4.14
CA ALA A 271 1.19 8.71 3.69
C ALA A 271 2.39 7.82 3.43
N TRP A 272 3.08 8.06 2.34
CA TRP A 272 4.35 7.37 2.10
C TRP A 272 5.46 7.97 2.96
N VAL A 273 6.14 7.12 3.72
CA VAL A 273 7.26 7.51 4.57
C VAL A 273 8.54 6.71 4.29
N GLY A 274 8.50 5.81 3.31
CA GLY A 274 9.57 4.85 3.09
C GLY A 274 10.91 5.41 2.64
N ASP A 275 10.91 6.59 2.04
CA ASP A 275 12.09 7.19 1.41
C ASP A 275 12.51 8.53 2.06
N TYR A 276 12.14 8.75 3.29
CA TYR A 276 12.41 10.00 3.98
C TYR A 276 13.83 10.53 3.83
N ARG A 277 14.81 9.69 4.05
CA ARG A 277 16.21 10.10 3.98
C ARG A 277 16.68 10.42 2.57
N SER A 278 16.03 9.89 1.54
CA SER A 278 16.39 10.16 0.16
C SER A 278 16.08 11.59 -0.26
N TYR A 279 15.18 12.24 0.45
CA TYR A 279 14.67 13.58 0.10
C TYR A 279 15.00 14.67 1.12
N GLY A 280 16.06 14.49 1.87
CA GLY A 280 16.54 15.54 2.76
C GLY A 280 16.13 15.41 4.21
N GLY A 281 15.96 14.19 4.68
CA GLY A 281 15.96 13.89 6.10
C GLY A 281 14.67 14.27 6.82
N ALA A 282 13.79 13.38 6.91
CA ALA A 282 12.58 13.53 7.70
C ALA A 282 12.84 13.42 9.19
N ALA A 283 11.84 13.82 9.93
CA ALA A 283 11.60 13.28 11.25
C ALA A 283 11.60 11.76 11.12
N ASP A 284 12.78 11.21 11.21
CA ASP A 284 13.06 9.81 11.07
C ASP A 284 12.19 9.05 12.10
N TYR A 285 11.46 8.06 11.67
CA TYR A 285 10.56 7.27 12.51
C TYR A 285 9.43 8.05 13.19
N PRO A 286 8.44 8.53 12.45
CA PRO A 286 7.22 9.02 13.06
C PRO A 286 6.60 7.93 13.93
N LEU A 287 6.19 8.29 15.14
CA LEU A 287 5.78 7.32 16.16
C LEU A 287 4.56 6.49 15.74
N LEU A 288 3.65 7.08 14.97
CA LEU A 288 2.50 6.38 14.40
C LEU A 288 2.79 5.68 13.06
N GLY A 289 4.04 5.70 12.60
CA GLY A 289 4.44 5.06 11.36
C GLY A 289 3.97 5.77 10.10
N GLY A 290 3.96 5.06 9.02
CA GLY A 290 3.55 5.48 7.69
C GLY A 290 3.79 4.36 6.70
N TYR A 291 3.43 4.57 5.42
CA TYR A 291 3.56 3.54 4.41
C TYR A 291 4.86 3.61 3.66
N SER A 292 5.30 2.43 3.29
CA SER A 292 6.24 2.26 2.20
C SER A 292 5.53 1.49 1.09
N MET A 293 5.04 2.20 0.08
CA MET A 293 4.48 1.57 -1.10
C MET A 293 5.62 1.12 -2.00
N LYS A 294 6.04 -0.13 -1.84
CA LYS A 294 7.06 -0.74 -2.69
C LYS A 294 6.43 -1.68 -3.68
N ASP A 295 7.03 -1.78 -4.84
CA ASP A 295 6.72 -2.84 -5.76
C ASP A 295 7.75 -3.98 -5.62
N PHE A 296 7.34 -5.19 -5.96
CA PHE A 296 8.23 -6.33 -6.11
C PHE A 296 8.18 -6.90 -7.54
N GLU A 297 7.55 -6.19 -8.45
CA GLU A 297 7.17 -6.68 -9.78
C GLU A 297 7.95 -6.00 -10.91
N GLY A 298 9.11 -5.45 -10.60
CA GLY A 298 10.07 -4.98 -11.60
C GLY A 298 10.10 -3.50 -11.90
N TRP A 299 9.44 -2.65 -11.11
CA TRP A 299 9.59 -1.20 -11.23
C TRP A 299 11.05 -0.80 -11.02
N GLN A 300 11.62 -0.10 -11.98
CA GLN A 300 13.04 0.28 -11.96
C GLN A 300 14.00 -0.91 -11.70
N GLY A 301 13.68 -2.10 -12.20
CA GLY A 301 14.49 -3.29 -11.98
C GLY A 301 14.35 -3.92 -10.60
N ARG A 302 13.43 -3.45 -9.78
CA ARG A 302 13.15 -4.06 -8.47
C ARG A 302 12.38 -5.36 -8.66
N SER A 303 12.91 -6.43 -8.10
CA SER A 303 12.26 -7.74 -8.05
C SER A 303 12.63 -8.38 -6.72
N ASP A 304 12.14 -7.79 -5.63
CA ASP A 304 12.48 -8.20 -4.27
C ASP A 304 11.22 -8.43 -3.44
N TYR A 305 10.63 -9.60 -3.65
CA TYR A 305 9.44 -10.01 -2.91
C TYR A 305 9.69 -10.16 -1.41
N ASN A 306 10.86 -10.70 -1.02
CA ASN A 306 11.21 -10.82 0.40
C ASN A 306 11.35 -9.46 1.07
N GLY A 307 12.00 -8.51 0.42
CA GLY A 307 12.11 -7.14 0.90
C GLY A 307 10.75 -6.46 1.04
N TYR A 308 9.84 -6.72 0.11
CA TYR A 308 8.45 -6.26 0.20
C TYR A 308 7.74 -6.79 1.44
N VAL A 309 7.77 -8.10 1.67
CA VAL A 309 7.13 -8.74 2.83
C VAL A 309 7.75 -8.28 4.14
N THR A 310 9.07 -8.21 4.21
CA THR A 310 9.78 -7.72 5.41
C THR A 310 9.37 -6.29 5.74
N ASN A 311 9.30 -5.42 4.75
CA ASN A 311 8.89 -4.03 4.94
C ASN A 311 7.43 -3.92 5.39
N LEU A 312 6.55 -4.72 4.79
CA LEU A 312 5.13 -4.78 5.16
C LEU A 312 4.95 -5.11 6.65
N PHE A 313 5.61 -6.15 7.13
CA PHE A 313 5.49 -6.56 8.53
C PHE A 313 6.28 -5.66 9.48
N ALA A 314 7.43 -5.14 9.08
CA ALA A 314 8.22 -4.25 9.92
C ALA A 314 7.54 -2.88 10.14
N HIS A 315 6.80 -2.36 9.15
CA HIS A 315 6.26 -1.00 9.18
C HIS A 315 4.74 -0.91 9.04
N ASP A 316 4.17 -1.58 8.03
CA ASP A 316 2.80 -1.27 7.61
C ASP A 316 1.74 -1.89 8.54
N VAL A 317 1.99 -3.08 9.08
CA VAL A 317 1.04 -3.77 9.97
C VAL A 317 0.73 -2.92 11.20
N MET A 318 1.75 -2.41 11.91
CA MET A 318 1.53 -1.58 13.09
C MET A 318 0.99 -0.20 12.74
N THR A 319 1.40 0.39 11.63
CA THR A 319 0.81 1.64 11.11
C THR A 319 -0.71 1.49 10.93
N LYS A 320 -1.15 0.39 10.35
CA LYS A 320 -2.58 0.09 10.17
C LYS A 320 -3.29 -0.22 11.48
N TYR A 321 -2.64 -0.93 12.35
CA TYR A 321 -3.20 -1.19 13.67
C TYR A 321 -3.61 0.12 14.36
N PHE A 322 -2.75 1.13 14.33
CA PHE A 322 -3.05 2.44 14.91
C PHE A 322 -4.20 3.16 14.22
N GLN A 323 -4.41 2.95 12.94
CA GLN A 323 -5.49 3.60 12.19
C GLN A 323 -6.89 3.04 12.50
N HIS A 324 -6.98 1.92 13.22
CA HIS A 324 -8.25 1.46 13.79
C HIS A 324 -8.67 2.24 15.04
N PHE A 325 -7.84 3.16 15.49
CA PHE A 325 -8.05 4.01 16.65
C PHE A 325 -7.97 5.48 16.24
N THR A 326 -8.44 6.35 17.11
CA THR A 326 -8.41 7.80 16.95
C THR A 326 -7.47 8.41 17.97
N VAL A 327 -6.58 9.29 17.55
CA VAL A 327 -5.62 9.96 18.47
C VAL A 327 -6.36 10.82 19.48
N SER A 328 -6.02 10.69 20.75
CA SER A 328 -6.65 11.44 21.86
C SER A 328 -5.67 12.33 22.63
N LYS A 329 -4.39 11.94 22.71
CA LYS A 329 -3.35 12.72 23.40
C LYS A 329 -2.04 12.66 22.63
N TRP A 330 -1.30 13.76 22.66
CA TRP A 330 -0.02 13.90 22.00
C TRP A 330 0.97 14.62 22.91
N GLU A 331 2.07 13.96 23.24
CA GLU A 331 3.11 14.48 24.10
C GLU A 331 4.41 14.60 23.30
N ASN A 332 4.89 15.82 23.15
CA ASN A 332 6.15 16.11 22.50
C ASN A 332 7.33 15.83 23.42
N GLY A 333 8.45 15.41 22.82
CA GLY A 333 9.74 15.38 23.47
C GLY A 333 10.41 16.75 23.46
N THR A 334 11.72 16.75 23.59
CA THR A 334 12.54 17.95 23.46
C THR A 334 12.89 18.22 22.00
N PRO A 335 13.01 19.50 21.59
CA PRO A 335 13.47 19.83 20.24
C PRO A 335 14.84 19.21 19.95
N VAL A 336 15.00 18.70 18.75
CA VAL A 336 16.24 18.09 18.25
C VAL A 336 16.74 18.80 17.01
N THR A 337 18.05 18.71 16.78
CA THR A 337 18.71 19.25 15.60
C THR A 337 19.52 18.14 14.95
N MET A 338 19.41 18.00 13.65
CA MET A 338 20.18 17.05 12.86
C MET A 338 20.77 17.75 11.63
N THR A 339 21.99 17.38 11.26
CA THR A 339 22.60 17.81 10.01
C THR A 339 22.66 16.62 9.07
N ASP A 340 22.12 16.77 7.87
CA ASP A 340 22.16 15.77 6.82
C ASP A 340 22.42 16.46 5.47
N ASN A 341 23.34 15.91 4.68
CA ASN A 341 23.77 16.47 3.39
C ASN A 341 24.04 17.99 3.40
N GLY A 342 24.67 18.47 4.49
CA GLY A 342 25.03 19.88 4.64
C GLY A 342 23.89 20.81 5.06
N SER A 343 22.68 20.28 5.23
CA SER A 343 21.52 21.03 5.72
C SER A 343 21.25 20.72 7.19
N THR A 344 20.89 21.74 7.96
CA THR A 344 20.54 21.59 9.37
C THR A 344 19.02 21.64 9.54
N TYR A 345 18.49 20.64 10.21
CA TYR A 345 17.07 20.45 10.46
C TYR A 345 16.76 20.51 11.95
N LYS A 346 15.64 21.15 12.28
CA LYS A 346 15.15 21.24 13.64
C LYS A 346 13.69 20.79 13.68
N TRP A 347 13.37 19.89 14.61
CA TRP A 347 11.98 19.47 14.85
C TRP A 347 11.81 19.03 16.30
N THR A 348 10.57 18.82 16.70
CA THR A 348 10.24 18.26 18.00
C THR A 348 9.60 16.89 17.77
N PRO A 349 10.30 15.79 18.09
CA PRO A 349 9.71 14.47 17.96
C PRO A 349 8.61 14.27 18.98
N GLU A 350 7.57 13.57 18.61
CA GLU A 350 6.59 13.05 19.54
C GLU A 350 7.22 11.95 20.40
N MET A 351 6.93 11.97 21.70
CA MET A 351 7.42 10.97 22.65
C MET A 351 6.36 9.99 23.06
N LYS A 352 5.11 10.42 23.15
CA LYS A 352 4.00 9.57 23.56
C LYS A 352 2.72 10.00 22.85
N VAL A 353 2.03 9.02 22.29
CA VAL A 353 0.72 9.21 21.63
C VAL A 353 -0.27 8.21 22.22
N GLU A 354 -1.43 8.69 22.64
CA GLU A 354 -2.53 7.85 23.07
C GLU A 354 -3.64 7.86 22.01
N LEU A 355 -4.19 6.67 21.76
CA LEU A 355 -5.27 6.46 20.81
C LEU A 355 -6.39 5.68 21.48
N VAL A 356 -7.62 5.96 21.08
CA VAL A 356 -8.82 5.30 21.62
C VAL A 356 -9.73 4.84 20.50
N ASP A 357 -10.52 3.80 20.74
CA ASP A 357 -11.61 3.38 19.87
C ASP A 357 -12.99 3.64 20.51
N ALA A 358 -14.06 3.38 19.75
CA ALA A 358 -15.42 3.57 20.24
C ALA A 358 -15.81 2.63 21.40
N ALA A 359 -15.12 1.51 21.54
CA ALA A 359 -15.35 0.54 22.62
C ALA A 359 -14.59 0.90 23.93
N GLY A 360 -13.81 1.99 23.91
CA GLY A 360 -13.03 2.44 25.07
C GLY A 360 -11.67 1.76 25.20
N ASN A 361 -11.22 1.00 24.22
CA ASN A 361 -9.87 0.47 24.20
C ASN A 361 -8.85 1.59 24.02
N LYS A 362 -7.76 1.53 24.75
CA LYS A 362 -6.70 2.52 24.74
C LYS A 362 -5.39 1.91 24.26
N VAL A 363 -4.81 2.50 23.23
CA VAL A 363 -3.46 2.21 22.75
C VAL A 363 -2.54 3.35 23.17
N VAL A 364 -1.40 3.01 23.77
CA VAL A 364 -0.37 3.98 24.15
C VAL A 364 0.92 3.61 23.41
N VAL A 365 1.43 4.56 22.65
CA VAL A 365 2.67 4.44 21.87
C VAL A 365 3.70 5.35 22.48
N THR A 366 4.82 4.82 22.93
CA THR A 366 5.88 5.57 23.61
C THR A 366 7.21 5.35 22.92
N ARG A 367 7.88 6.43 22.51
CA ARG A 367 9.26 6.38 21.98
C ARG A 367 10.23 6.06 23.12
N LYS A 368 11.22 5.20 22.87
CA LYS A 368 12.15 4.77 23.92
C LYS A 368 13.23 5.81 24.24
N SER A 369 13.57 6.71 23.33
CA SER A 369 14.56 7.76 23.56
C SER A 369 14.26 9.00 22.73
N ASN A 370 14.54 10.18 23.29
CA ASN A 370 14.51 11.46 22.55
C ASN A 370 15.85 11.77 21.86
N ASP A 371 16.89 11.00 22.14
CA ASP A 371 18.20 11.20 21.53
C ASP A 371 18.24 10.58 20.13
N VAL A 372 18.29 11.43 19.10
CA VAL A 372 18.33 11.01 17.69
C VAL A 372 19.56 10.17 17.33
N ASN A 373 20.62 10.21 18.11
CA ASN A 373 21.82 9.41 17.92
C ASN A 373 21.72 8.03 18.60
N SER A 374 20.75 7.83 19.47
CA SER A 374 20.52 6.55 20.13
C SER A 374 19.73 5.62 19.20
N PRO A 375 20.12 4.33 19.08
CA PRO A 375 19.28 3.33 18.40
C PRO A 375 17.86 3.25 18.97
N GLN A 376 17.67 3.54 20.24
CA GLN A 376 16.36 3.53 20.91
C GLN A 376 15.44 4.68 20.47
N TYR A 377 15.95 5.71 19.79
CA TYR A 377 15.11 6.74 19.17
C TYR A 377 14.16 6.12 18.11
N ARG A 378 14.61 5.08 17.44
CA ARG A 378 13.86 4.35 16.43
C ARG A 378 13.04 3.20 16.98
N GLU A 379 13.00 3.06 18.28
CA GLU A 379 12.24 2.03 18.97
C GLU A 379 11.07 2.63 19.75
N ARG A 380 10.00 1.88 19.83
CA ARG A 380 8.80 2.25 20.60
C ARG A 380 8.29 1.08 21.41
N THR A 381 7.55 1.41 22.46
CA THR A 381 6.72 0.47 23.21
C THR A 381 5.27 0.77 22.91
N VAL A 382 4.47 -0.25 22.63
CA VAL A 382 3.03 -0.12 22.39
C VAL A 382 2.28 -0.98 23.40
N THR A 383 1.31 -0.38 24.08
CA THR A 383 0.40 -1.10 24.96
C THR A 383 -1.04 -0.99 24.48
N LEU A 384 -1.81 -2.06 24.67
CA LEU A 384 -3.26 -2.10 24.50
C LEU A 384 -3.87 -2.38 25.87
N ASN A 385 -4.64 -1.41 26.42
CA ASN A 385 -5.23 -1.50 27.74
C ASN A 385 -4.19 -1.92 28.82
N GLY A 386 -2.99 -1.36 28.73
CA GLY A 386 -1.88 -1.63 29.64
C GLY A 386 -1.04 -2.86 29.33
N ARG A 387 -1.46 -3.73 28.42
CA ARG A 387 -0.70 -4.93 28.02
C ARG A 387 0.23 -4.60 26.84
N VAL A 388 1.49 -4.99 26.96
CA VAL A 388 2.49 -4.76 25.90
C VAL A 388 2.17 -5.62 24.67
N ILE A 389 2.05 -4.98 23.52
CA ILE A 389 1.86 -5.60 22.21
C ILE A 389 3.01 -5.33 21.24
N GLN A 390 3.86 -4.34 21.53
CA GLN A 390 5.13 -4.12 20.85
C GLN A 390 6.18 -3.66 21.87
N ASP A 391 7.37 -4.19 21.76
CA ASP A 391 8.55 -3.78 22.51
C ASP A 391 9.77 -3.74 21.57
N GLY A 392 10.19 -2.53 21.23
CA GLY A 392 11.25 -2.32 20.25
C GLY A 392 10.87 -2.85 18.88
N SER A 393 11.70 -3.73 18.33
CA SER A 393 11.50 -4.33 17.00
C SER A 393 10.51 -5.49 16.97
N ALA A 394 10.12 -6.03 18.13
CA ALA A 394 9.23 -7.18 18.23
C ALA A 394 7.80 -6.75 18.56
N TYR A 395 6.82 -7.32 17.88
CA TYR A 395 5.42 -7.19 18.27
C TYR A 395 4.67 -8.52 18.24
N LEU A 396 3.67 -8.62 19.09
CA LEU A 396 2.59 -9.60 19.04
C LEU A 396 1.29 -8.79 19.14
N THR A 397 0.72 -8.43 18.00
CA THR A 397 -0.42 -7.51 17.93
C THR A 397 -1.71 -8.26 17.62
N PRO A 398 -2.80 -8.00 18.35
CA PRO A 398 -4.10 -8.54 18.00
C PRO A 398 -4.55 -8.06 16.63
N TRP A 399 -5.28 -8.92 15.92
CA TRP A 399 -5.88 -8.58 14.64
C TRP A 399 -7.24 -9.26 14.53
N ASN A 400 -8.30 -8.49 14.68
CA ASN A 400 -9.66 -9.01 14.81
C ASN A 400 -10.54 -8.67 13.58
N TRP A 401 -9.91 -8.36 12.45
CA TRP A 401 -10.59 -7.96 11.23
C TRP A 401 -10.20 -8.85 10.06
N ASP A 402 -11.17 -9.13 9.19
CA ASP A 402 -10.88 -9.74 7.89
C ASP A 402 -10.30 -8.71 6.89
N ALA A 403 -10.00 -9.14 5.67
CA ALA A 403 -9.43 -8.31 4.63
C ALA A 403 -10.30 -7.10 4.22
N ASN A 404 -11.60 -7.14 4.53
CA ASN A 404 -12.56 -6.08 4.24
C ASN A 404 -12.91 -5.24 5.49
N GLY A 405 -12.20 -5.44 6.59
CA GLY A 405 -12.42 -4.72 7.84
C GLY A 405 -13.59 -5.23 8.67
N LYS A 406 -14.18 -6.36 8.29
CA LYS A 406 -15.25 -7.00 9.05
C LYS A 406 -14.66 -7.72 10.25
N LYS A 407 -15.34 -7.59 11.41
CA LYS A 407 -14.92 -8.30 12.62
C LYS A 407 -14.88 -9.82 12.40
N LEU A 408 -13.75 -10.43 12.75
CA LEU A 408 -13.58 -11.88 12.71
C LEU A 408 -14.42 -12.57 13.80
N PRO A 409 -14.94 -13.78 13.52
CA PRO A 409 -15.48 -14.61 14.58
C PRO A 409 -14.38 -15.00 15.57
N THR A 410 -14.76 -15.33 16.81
CA THR A 410 -13.84 -15.58 17.92
C THR A 410 -12.77 -16.65 17.61
N ASP A 411 -13.13 -17.72 16.90
CA ASP A 411 -12.22 -18.79 16.50
C ASP A 411 -11.25 -18.41 15.37
N LYS A 412 -11.46 -17.26 14.74
CA LYS A 412 -10.62 -16.70 13.68
C LYS A 412 -9.84 -15.45 14.12
N GLU A 413 -10.07 -14.97 15.33
CA GLU A 413 -9.26 -13.91 15.93
C GLU A 413 -7.82 -14.37 16.07
N LYS A 414 -6.87 -13.50 15.76
CA LYS A 414 -5.46 -13.85 15.65
C LYS A 414 -4.56 -12.77 16.22
N MET A 415 -3.28 -13.10 16.34
CA MET A 415 -2.23 -12.14 16.63
C MET A 415 -1.10 -12.30 15.63
N TYR A 416 -0.64 -11.20 15.05
CA TYR A 416 0.56 -11.20 14.21
C TYR A 416 1.80 -10.99 15.05
N TYR A 417 2.82 -11.78 14.75
CA TYR A 417 4.16 -11.63 15.32
C TYR A 417 5.17 -11.31 14.22
N PHE A 418 6.02 -10.35 14.51
CA PHE A 418 7.19 -10.05 13.69
C PHE A 418 8.31 -9.48 14.57
N ASN A 419 9.55 -9.77 14.23
CA ASN A 419 10.73 -9.19 14.86
C ASN A 419 11.85 -9.08 13.83
N THR A 420 12.51 -7.95 13.76
CA THR A 420 13.72 -7.79 12.93
C THR A 420 14.94 -8.49 13.50
N GLN A 421 14.87 -8.95 14.73
CA GLN A 421 15.93 -9.68 15.43
C GLN A 421 15.45 -11.09 15.79
N ALA A 422 16.35 -12.07 15.73
CA ALA A 422 16.09 -13.40 16.23
C ALA A 422 16.20 -13.42 17.77
N GLY A 423 15.58 -14.41 18.38
CA GLY A 423 15.69 -14.66 19.81
C GLY A 423 14.33 -14.78 20.51
N ALA A 424 14.40 -15.14 21.78
CA ALA A 424 13.22 -15.35 22.59
C ALA A 424 12.58 -14.02 23.05
N THR A 425 11.26 -13.94 22.92
CA THR A 425 10.44 -12.85 23.47
C THR A 425 9.31 -13.44 24.29
N THR A 426 8.95 -12.79 25.39
CA THR A 426 7.87 -13.25 26.27
C THR A 426 6.73 -12.24 26.27
N TRP A 427 5.51 -12.74 26.11
CA TRP A 427 4.31 -11.92 25.96
C TRP A 427 3.24 -12.35 26.96
N THR A 428 2.61 -11.38 27.59
CA THR A 428 1.41 -11.59 28.39
C THR A 428 0.20 -11.58 27.44
N LEU A 429 -0.61 -12.64 27.49
CA LEU A 429 -1.80 -12.77 26.67
C LEU A 429 -3.04 -12.21 27.40
N PRO A 430 -4.08 -11.74 26.67
CA PRO A 430 -5.33 -11.37 27.30
C PRO A 430 -6.00 -12.57 27.96
N SER A 431 -6.91 -12.34 28.92
CA SER A 431 -7.52 -13.37 29.74
C SER A 431 -8.25 -14.45 28.96
N ASP A 432 -8.87 -14.11 27.84
CA ASP A 432 -9.56 -15.04 26.96
C ASP A 432 -8.62 -15.92 26.11
N TRP A 433 -7.33 -15.64 26.13
CA TRP A 433 -6.26 -16.45 25.54
C TRP A 433 -5.44 -17.23 26.58
N ALA A 434 -5.55 -16.86 27.85
CA ALA A 434 -4.60 -17.27 28.88
C ALA A 434 -4.74 -18.73 29.34
N ASN A 435 -5.90 -19.35 29.12
CA ASN A 435 -6.20 -20.72 29.61
C ASN A 435 -6.21 -21.77 28.49
N SER A 436 -5.71 -21.42 27.31
CA SER A 436 -5.82 -22.26 26.12
C SER A 436 -4.46 -22.69 25.62
N LYS A 437 -4.45 -23.80 24.91
CA LYS A 437 -3.40 -24.06 23.92
C LYS A 437 -3.55 -23.04 22.80
N VAL A 438 -2.44 -22.60 22.24
CA VAL A 438 -2.40 -21.70 21.09
C VAL A 438 -1.61 -22.36 19.97
N TYR A 439 -1.88 -21.93 18.75
CA TYR A 439 -1.32 -22.52 17.54
C TYR A 439 -0.59 -21.45 16.76
N LEU A 440 0.70 -21.63 16.61
CA LEU A 440 1.60 -20.74 15.90
C LEU A 440 1.85 -21.26 14.49
N TYR A 441 1.79 -20.37 13.51
CA TYR A 441 2.09 -20.67 12.12
C TYR A 441 3.14 -19.71 11.58
N LYS A 442 4.11 -20.26 10.86
CA LYS A 442 5.02 -19.49 10.04
C LYS A 442 4.31 -19.07 8.76
N LEU A 443 4.31 -17.79 8.43
CA LEU A 443 3.70 -17.27 7.20
C LEU A 443 4.71 -17.27 6.06
N THR A 444 4.32 -17.91 4.97
CA THR A 444 5.07 -17.94 3.71
C THR A 444 4.12 -17.64 2.55
N ASP A 445 4.64 -17.59 1.33
CA ASP A 445 3.80 -17.45 0.14
C ASP A 445 2.89 -18.68 -0.13
N GLN A 446 3.07 -19.77 0.62
CA GLN A 446 2.17 -20.91 0.65
C GLN A 446 1.13 -20.81 1.79
N GLY A 447 1.09 -19.70 2.50
CA GLY A 447 0.19 -19.45 3.61
C GLY A 447 0.76 -19.86 4.97
N LYS A 448 -0.12 -20.31 5.85
CA LYS A 448 0.24 -20.82 7.17
C LYS A 448 0.95 -22.16 7.03
N THR A 449 2.17 -22.25 7.54
CA THR A 449 3.01 -23.44 7.49
C THR A 449 3.59 -23.72 8.88
N GLU A 450 4.22 -24.88 9.05
CA GLU A 450 4.94 -25.25 10.27
C GLU A 450 4.11 -25.04 11.55
N GLU A 451 2.88 -25.60 11.57
CA GLU A 451 2.00 -25.54 12.74
C GLU A 451 2.72 -26.00 14.01
N LYS A 452 2.64 -25.19 15.06
CA LYS A 452 3.21 -25.49 16.36
C LYS A 452 2.18 -25.23 17.46
N GLU A 453 1.83 -26.26 18.19
CA GLU A 453 1.01 -26.12 19.39
C GLU A 453 1.87 -25.63 20.54
N LEU A 454 1.42 -24.60 21.22
CA LEU A 454 2.10 -24.03 22.39
C LEU A 454 1.14 -23.97 23.57
N THR A 455 1.68 -24.19 24.76
CA THR A 455 0.93 -24.10 26.01
C THR A 455 1.15 -22.74 26.65
N VAL A 456 0.06 -22.04 26.94
CA VAL A 456 0.09 -20.81 27.72
C VAL A 456 0.33 -21.14 29.19
N LYS A 457 1.35 -20.53 29.80
CA LYS A 457 1.73 -20.77 31.18
C LYS A 457 1.70 -19.46 31.97
N ASP A 458 0.91 -19.41 33.03
CA ASP A 458 0.72 -18.21 33.88
C ASP A 458 0.29 -16.98 33.06
N GLY A 459 -0.56 -17.19 32.06
CA GLY A 459 -1.01 -16.12 31.13
C GLY A 459 0.03 -15.63 30.16
N LYS A 460 1.17 -16.30 30.05
CA LYS A 460 2.31 -15.90 29.21
C LYS A 460 2.70 -16.95 28.20
N ILE A 461 3.33 -16.47 27.13
CA ILE A 461 3.91 -17.29 26.08
C ILE A 461 5.32 -16.76 25.74
N THR A 462 6.26 -17.68 25.54
CA THR A 462 7.61 -17.36 25.05
C THR A 462 7.76 -17.86 23.63
N LEU A 463 8.17 -16.95 22.74
CA LEU A 463 8.37 -17.19 21.33
C LEU A 463 9.85 -17.00 21.00
N ASP A 464 10.52 -18.05 20.54
CA ASP A 464 11.90 -18.02 20.04
C ASP A 464 11.86 -18.27 18.53
N LEU A 465 11.84 -17.21 17.77
CA LEU A 465 11.48 -17.22 16.36
C LEU A 465 12.54 -16.52 15.47
N LEU A 466 12.44 -16.75 14.18
CA LEU A 466 13.38 -16.23 13.20
C LEU A 466 13.24 -14.71 13.03
N ALA A 467 14.34 -14.05 12.78
CA ALA A 467 14.35 -12.65 12.38
C ALA A 467 13.73 -12.45 10.98
N ASN A 468 13.06 -11.31 10.80
CA ASN A 468 12.46 -10.92 9.53
C ASN A 468 11.47 -11.94 8.94
N GLN A 469 10.87 -12.74 9.80
CA GLN A 469 9.90 -13.78 9.45
C GLN A 469 8.55 -13.49 10.11
N PRO A 470 7.47 -13.29 9.35
CA PRO A 470 6.14 -13.15 9.93
C PRO A 470 5.58 -14.47 10.41
N TYR A 471 4.84 -14.40 11.52
CA TYR A 471 4.10 -15.50 12.11
C TYR A 471 2.71 -15.03 12.51
N VAL A 472 1.80 -15.99 12.67
CA VAL A 472 0.45 -15.73 13.17
C VAL A 472 0.09 -16.74 14.23
N LEU A 473 -0.58 -16.28 15.29
CA LEU A 473 -1.01 -17.05 16.44
C LEU A 473 -2.53 -17.10 16.52
N TYR A 474 -3.08 -18.29 16.75
CA TYR A 474 -4.51 -18.54 16.88
C TYR A 474 -4.81 -19.35 18.14
N ARG A 475 -6.06 -19.28 18.62
CA ARG A 475 -6.56 -20.13 19.72
C ARG A 475 -7.00 -21.51 19.26
N SER A 476 -7.21 -21.71 17.99
CA SER A 476 -7.62 -22.97 17.37
C SER A 476 -6.83 -23.25 16.11
N LYS A 477 -6.80 -24.52 15.70
CA LYS A 477 -6.14 -24.92 14.46
C LYS A 477 -6.79 -24.26 13.24
N GLN A 478 -5.95 -23.86 12.30
CA GLN A 478 -6.35 -23.20 11.07
C GLN A 478 -5.89 -23.98 9.84
N THR A 479 -6.61 -23.78 8.76
CA THR A 479 -6.23 -24.25 7.43
C THR A 479 -6.02 -23.07 6.50
N ASN A 480 -5.32 -23.30 5.39
CA ASN A 480 -5.19 -22.30 4.33
C ASN A 480 -6.39 -22.36 3.38
N PRO A 481 -6.81 -21.23 2.81
CA PRO A 481 -7.75 -21.24 1.70
C PRO A 481 -7.13 -21.94 0.50
N GLU A 482 -7.95 -22.67 -0.25
CA GLU A 482 -7.55 -23.22 -1.53
C GLU A 482 -7.47 -22.11 -2.57
N MET A 483 -6.37 -22.08 -3.34
CA MET A 483 -6.13 -21.09 -4.38
C MET A 483 -6.19 -21.70 -5.76
N SER A 484 -6.90 -21.00 -6.66
CA SER A 484 -6.85 -21.26 -8.09
C SER A 484 -5.86 -20.29 -8.75
N TRP A 485 -4.78 -20.83 -9.30
CA TRP A 485 -3.74 -20.01 -9.92
C TRP A 485 -4.00 -19.82 -11.41
N SER A 486 -3.58 -18.66 -11.96
CA SER A 486 -3.79 -18.26 -13.36
C SER A 486 -5.25 -18.29 -13.79
N GLU A 487 -6.14 -17.88 -12.90
CA GLU A 487 -7.58 -17.87 -13.14
C GLU A 487 -7.92 -16.97 -14.34
N GLY A 488 -8.65 -17.51 -15.31
CA GLY A 488 -8.99 -16.83 -16.57
C GLY A 488 -7.89 -16.86 -17.63
N MET A 489 -6.72 -17.40 -17.33
CA MET A 489 -5.61 -17.56 -18.27
C MET A 489 -5.66 -18.93 -18.97
N HIS A 490 -4.91 -19.07 -20.08
CA HIS A 490 -4.86 -20.31 -20.85
C HIS A 490 -3.82 -21.29 -20.34
N ILE A 491 -2.81 -20.82 -19.61
CA ILE A 491 -1.77 -21.63 -18.97
C ILE A 491 -2.06 -21.63 -17.47
N TYR A 492 -2.22 -22.80 -16.88
CA TYR A 492 -2.47 -22.94 -15.46
C TYR A 492 -1.17 -22.81 -14.67
N ASP A 493 -1.22 -22.05 -13.56
CA ASP A 493 -0.08 -21.83 -12.64
C ASP A 493 1.21 -21.45 -13.37
N GLN A 494 1.10 -20.52 -14.31
CA GLN A 494 2.23 -20.07 -15.13
C GLN A 494 3.36 -19.40 -14.33
N GLY A 495 3.06 -18.84 -13.17
CA GLY A 495 4.03 -18.25 -12.24
C GLY A 495 4.54 -19.23 -11.18
N PHE A 496 4.20 -20.52 -11.29
CA PHE A 496 4.58 -21.57 -10.33
C PHE A 496 4.19 -21.28 -8.87
N ASN A 497 3.16 -20.47 -8.66
CA ASN A 497 2.73 -20.02 -7.34
C ASN A 497 2.19 -21.16 -6.44
N SER A 498 1.77 -22.28 -7.05
CA SER A 498 1.37 -23.47 -6.28
C SER A 498 2.53 -24.15 -5.57
N GLY A 499 3.77 -23.81 -5.90
CA GLY A 499 4.97 -24.47 -5.38
C GLY A 499 5.19 -25.89 -5.90
N THR A 500 4.40 -26.34 -6.89
CA THR A 500 4.47 -27.70 -7.45
C THR A 500 4.43 -27.70 -8.97
N LEU A 501 4.94 -28.78 -9.58
CA LEU A 501 4.86 -29.01 -11.02
C LEU A 501 3.71 -29.94 -11.43
N LYS A 502 2.78 -30.25 -10.51
CA LYS A 502 1.70 -31.26 -10.73
C LYS A 502 0.77 -30.95 -11.91
N HIS A 503 0.72 -29.69 -12.35
CA HIS A 503 -0.10 -29.24 -13.48
C HIS A 503 0.63 -29.29 -14.83
N TRP A 504 1.88 -29.72 -14.82
CA TRP A 504 2.73 -29.84 -16.01
C TRP A 504 3.05 -31.28 -16.29
N THR A 505 3.02 -31.66 -17.57
CA THR A 505 3.54 -32.95 -18.02
C THR A 505 5.03 -32.80 -18.33
N ILE A 506 5.85 -33.58 -17.63
CA ILE A 506 7.30 -33.56 -17.79
C ILE A 506 7.71 -34.76 -18.57
N SER A 507 8.47 -34.57 -19.65
CA SER A 507 9.12 -35.63 -20.40
C SER A 507 10.63 -35.46 -20.36
N GLY A 508 11.37 -36.58 -20.42
CA GLY A 508 12.79 -36.64 -20.14
C GLY A 508 13.04 -36.88 -18.65
N ASP A 509 14.19 -36.42 -18.14
CA ASP A 509 14.54 -36.61 -16.72
C ASP A 509 13.83 -35.60 -15.83
N ALA A 510 12.69 -35.98 -15.27
CA ALA A 510 11.88 -35.15 -14.40
C ALA A 510 12.63 -34.67 -13.15
N SER A 511 13.66 -35.40 -12.70
CA SER A 511 14.48 -35.01 -11.54
C SER A 511 15.30 -33.74 -11.77
N LYS A 512 15.43 -33.29 -13.00
CA LYS A 512 16.12 -32.08 -13.40
C LYS A 512 15.27 -30.81 -13.38
N ALA A 513 13.95 -30.96 -13.22
CA ALA A 513 13.01 -29.85 -13.18
C ALA A 513 12.54 -29.62 -11.74
N GLU A 514 12.74 -28.42 -11.24
CA GLU A 514 12.32 -28.04 -9.89
C GLU A 514 11.87 -26.58 -9.83
N ILE A 515 11.01 -26.27 -8.86
CA ILE A 515 10.65 -24.89 -8.55
C ILE A 515 11.63 -24.35 -7.50
N VAL A 516 12.23 -23.21 -7.82
CA VAL A 516 13.19 -22.54 -6.93
C VAL A 516 12.80 -21.08 -6.75
N LYS A 517 13.30 -20.45 -5.70
CA LYS A 517 13.18 -19.02 -5.51
C LYS A 517 14.26 -18.29 -6.29
N SER A 518 13.87 -17.24 -7.01
CA SER A 518 14.81 -16.27 -7.57
C SER A 518 15.48 -15.46 -6.47
N GLN A 519 16.44 -14.63 -6.82
CA GLN A 519 17.09 -13.72 -5.89
C GLN A 519 16.08 -12.79 -5.16
N GLY A 520 15.02 -12.37 -5.85
CA GLY A 520 13.93 -11.57 -5.28
C GLY A 520 12.81 -12.41 -4.65
N ALA A 521 13.04 -13.71 -4.42
CA ALA A 521 12.09 -14.68 -3.87
C ALA A 521 10.82 -14.96 -4.70
N ASN A 522 10.81 -14.58 -5.98
CA ASN A 522 9.78 -15.02 -6.90
C ASN A 522 9.99 -16.49 -7.31
N ASP A 523 8.89 -17.21 -7.54
CA ASP A 523 8.96 -18.59 -8.00
C ASP A 523 9.40 -18.66 -9.46
N MET A 524 10.29 -19.60 -9.76
CA MET A 524 10.78 -19.86 -11.09
C MET A 524 11.07 -21.34 -11.30
N LEU A 525 10.88 -21.81 -12.52
CA LEU A 525 11.30 -23.14 -12.92
C LEU A 525 12.80 -23.15 -13.18
N ARG A 526 13.52 -24.04 -12.53
CA ARG A 526 14.91 -24.35 -12.84
C ARG A 526 14.99 -25.70 -13.51
N ILE A 527 15.64 -25.77 -14.67
CA ILE A 527 16.03 -27.02 -15.31
C ILE A 527 17.54 -27.14 -15.19
N GLN A 528 18.00 -28.14 -14.47
CA GLN A 528 19.42 -28.38 -14.30
C GLN A 528 20.03 -28.89 -15.59
N GLY A 529 21.28 -28.46 -15.89
CA GLY A 529 22.01 -28.89 -17.08
C GLY A 529 22.03 -30.40 -17.22
N ASN A 530 21.60 -30.88 -18.39
CA ASN A 530 21.52 -32.30 -18.71
C ASN A 530 21.88 -32.51 -20.19
N LYS A 531 22.41 -33.69 -20.51
CA LYS A 531 22.66 -34.08 -21.90
C LYS A 531 21.39 -34.44 -22.66
N GLU A 532 20.33 -34.76 -21.96
CA GLU A 532 19.05 -35.13 -22.53
C GLU A 532 18.04 -33.97 -22.43
N LYS A 533 17.15 -33.94 -23.42
CA LYS A 533 16.09 -32.92 -23.46
C LYS A 533 15.08 -33.13 -22.31
N VAL A 534 14.83 -32.09 -21.54
CA VAL A 534 13.71 -32.04 -20.60
C VAL A 534 12.65 -31.10 -21.19
N SER A 535 11.41 -31.55 -21.21
CA SER A 535 10.29 -30.74 -21.71
C SER A 535 9.16 -30.69 -20.68
N LEU A 536 8.63 -29.50 -20.48
CA LEU A 536 7.41 -29.28 -19.71
C LEU A 536 6.32 -28.85 -20.67
N THR A 537 5.20 -29.54 -20.62
CA THR A 537 4.06 -29.29 -21.50
C THR A 537 2.77 -29.15 -20.70
N GLN A 538 1.89 -28.33 -21.24
CA GLN A 538 0.54 -28.18 -20.75
C GLN A 538 -0.43 -28.02 -21.92
N LYS A 539 -1.58 -28.67 -21.86
CA LYS A 539 -2.62 -28.51 -22.87
C LYS A 539 -3.34 -27.19 -22.67
N LEU A 540 -3.33 -26.32 -23.65
CA LEU A 540 -4.09 -25.09 -23.64
C LEU A 540 -5.57 -25.36 -23.91
N THR A 541 -6.42 -24.60 -23.20
CA THR A 541 -7.88 -24.68 -23.37
C THR A 541 -8.46 -23.27 -23.54
N GLY A 542 -9.69 -23.16 -24.04
CA GLY A 542 -10.40 -21.90 -24.13
C GLY A 542 -9.88 -20.93 -25.20
N LEU A 543 -9.06 -21.41 -26.14
CA LEU A 543 -8.60 -20.59 -27.27
C LEU A 543 -9.74 -20.31 -28.24
N LYS A 544 -9.87 -19.03 -28.63
CA LYS A 544 -10.90 -18.58 -29.61
C LYS A 544 -10.37 -18.74 -31.03
N PRO A 545 -11.19 -19.18 -31.97
CA PRO A 545 -10.81 -19.23 -33.41
C PRO A 545 -10.47 -17.83 -33.93
N ASN A 546 -9.60 -17.77 -34.93
CA ASN A 546 -9.20 -16.53 -35.60
C ASN A 546 -8.68 -15.42 -34.66
N THR A 547 -8.10 -15.80 -33.53
CA THR A 547 -7.56 -14.89 -32.53
C THR A 547 -6.05 -15.06 -32.46
N LYS A 548 -5.33 -13.94 -32.46
CA LYS A 548 -3.88 -13.94 -32.23
C LYS A 548 -3.60 -14.04 -30.75
N TYR A 549 -2.68 -14.91 -30.39
CA TYR A 549 -2.19 -15.06 -29.01
C TYR A 549 -0.70 -14.80 -28.97
N ALA A 550 -0.22 -14.27 -27.89
CA ALA A 550 1.20 -14.13 -27.60
C ALA A 550 1.55 -15.01 -26.41
N VAL A 551 2.68 -15.68 -26.49
CA VAL A 551 3.30 -16.38 -25.35
C VAL A 551 4.55 -15.62 -24.98
N TYR A 552 4.62 -15.22 -23.72
CA TYR A 552 5.77 -14.54 -23.17
C TYR A 552 6.48 -15.44 -22.16
N VAL A 553 7.77 -15.66 -22.37
CA VAL A 553 8.60 -16.50 -21.49
C VAL A 553 9.91 -15.77 -21.21
N GLY A 554 10.16 -15.50 -19.95
CA GLY A 554 11.49 -15.06 -19.50
C GLY A 554 12.40 -16.27 -19.31
N VAL A 555 13.57 -16.26 -19.90
CA VAL A 555 14.57 -17.32 -19.77
C VAL A 555 15.89 -16.71 -19.30
N ASP A 556 16.45 -17.28 -18.25
CA ASP A 556 17.79 -16.95 -17.76
C ASP A 556 18.66 -18.22 -17.81
N ASN A 557 19.81 -18.12 -18.40
CA ASN A 557 20.77 -19.21 -18.48
C ASN A 557 21.97 -18.86 -17.59
N ARG A 558 22.14 -19.60 -16.51
CA ARG A 558 23.24 -19.41 -15.55
C ARG A 558 24.15 -20.61 -15.47
#